data_83e0cde32d0e270de4a737d32c0e49d7
#
_entry.id   83e0cde32d0e270de4a737d32c0e49d7
#
_cell.length_a   1.000
_cell.length_b   1.000
_cell.length_c   1.000
_cell.angle_alpha   90.00
_cell.angle_beta   90.00
_cell.angle_gamma   90.00
#
_symmetry.space_group_name_H-M   'P 1'
#
loop_
_entity.id
_entity.type
_entity.pdbx_description
1 polymer ?
#
loop_
_entity_poly.entity_id
_entity_poly.type
_entity_poly.pdbx_seq_one_letter_code
_entity_poly.pdbx_strand_id
1 'polypeptide(L)'
;MAHCTALAPPKRVLVVGGSGRVGASTVRWIEKLAKAEQVPVELAIGGRRQASFDAAAKRLGAKGVDDIKFVRLDLDDAASLERAVAGRSLVVHTAGPFQQRTDPTLLKACIDAGVPYCDVCDELELSRAAKKLTSDVPAVISCGIWPGASALLAARAAERLGKPLDDLEFSCFTSGTGGAGPTIVSATFLLLCTPAAVYADGELVMKEPWTEKRTAAFGPGVGARDVYLLDNPDVPTCAEALGARSASSSFGTAPAFWNDLFGAMKLLPRSLLADRGAMQN
;
A
#
# COMPACT_ATOMS: atom_id res chain seq x y z
N MET A 1 18.84 47.32 -6.84
CA MET A 1 19.04 46.07 -7.62
C MET A 1 18.17 44.98 -7.03
N ALA A 2 17.08 44.63 -7.70
CA ALA A 2 16.22 43.55 -7.26
C ALA A 2 16.97 42.21 -7.48
N HIS A 3 17.29 41.50 -6.41
CA HIS A 3 17.80 40.16 -6.49
C HIS A 3 16.65 39.26 -7.02
N CYS A 4 16.70 38.94 -8.31
CA CYS A 4 15.87 37.91 -8.89
C CYS A 4 16.41 36.60 -8.35
N THR A 5 15.88 36.12 -7.23
CA THR A 5 16.13 34.79 -6.75
C THR A 5 15.51 33.85 -7.77
N ALA A 6 16.33 33.19 -8.58
CA ALA A 6 15.87 32.17 -9.51
C ALA A 6 15.12 31.10 -8.69
N LEU A 7 13.83 30.91 -8.97
CA LEU A 7 13.03 29.86 -8.36
C LEU A 7 13.70 28.52 -8.64
N ALA A 8 13.83 27.68 -7.62
CA ALA A 8 14.36 26.33 -7.77
C ALA A 8 13.52 25.57 -8.81
N PRO A 9 14.14 24.76 -9.67
CA PRO A 9 13.40 24.01 -10.67
C PRO A 9 12.36 23.09 -9.99
N PRO A 10 11.20 22.89 -10.62
CA PRO A 10 10.15 22.10 -10.02
C PRO A 10 10.57 20.63 -9.81
N LYS A 11 10.15 20.04 -8.70
CA LYS A 11 10.34 18.61 -8.42
C LYS A 11 9.42 17.78 -9.30
N ARG A 12 9.98 16.93 -10.13
CA ARG A 12 9.25 16.09 -11.09
C ARG A 12 8.82 14.78 -10.43
N VAL A 13 7.57 14.70 -9.98
CA VAL A 13 7.04 13.55 -9.24
C VAL A 13 6.19 12.66 -10.16
N LEU A 14 6.49 11.36 -10.20
CA LEU A 14 5.72 10.35 -10.92
C LEU A 14 4.94 9.49 -9.94
N VAL A 15 3.61 9.47 -10.05
CA VAL A 15 2.74 8.58 -9.28
C VAL A 15 2.29 7.42 -10.16
N VAL A 16 2.90 6.25 -9.98
CA VAL A 16 2.56 5.03 -10.70
C VAL A 16 1.27 4.45 -10.13
N GLY A 17 0.27 4.22 -10.98
CA GLY A 17 -1.08 3.88 -10.53
C GLY A 17 -1.92 5.08 -10.09
N GLY A 18 -1.47 6.31 -10.38
CA GLY A 18 -2.15 7.57 -10.02
C GLY A 18 -3.58 7.70 -10.58
N SER A 19 -3.98 6.89 -11.55
CA SER A 19 -5.36 6.83 -12.04
C SER A 19 -6.32 6.08 -11.10
N GLY A 20 -5.79 5.25 -10.20
CA GLY A 20 -6.55 4.50 -9.20
C GLY A 20 -7.04 5.40 -8.05
N ARG A 21 -7.84 4.83 -7.14
CA ARG A 21 -8.39 5.58 -5.99
C ARG A 21 -7.31 6.07 -5.03
N VAL A 22 -6.42 5.17 -4.63
CA VAL A 22 -5.28 5.50 -3.75
C VAL A 22 -4.36 6.49 -4.44
N GLY A 23 -3.91 6.17 -5.67
CA GLY A 23 -3.00 7.01 -6.41
C GLY A 23 -3.53 8.41 -6.71
N ALA A 24 -4.81 8.56 -7.07
CA ALA A 24 -5.42 9.87 -7.28
C ALA A 24 -5.49 10.69 -5.97
N SER A 25 -5.75 10.03 -4.85
CA SER A 25 -5.67 10.68 -3.53
C SER A 25 -4.24 11.12 -3.22
N THR A 26 -3.26 10.27 -3.52
CA THR A 26 -1.84 10.58 -3.36
C THR A 26 -1.42 11.80 -4.19
N VAL A 27 -1.79 11.83 -5.48
CA VAL A 27 -1.53 12.99 -6.36
C VAL A 27 -2.09 14.28 -5.75
N ARG A 28 -3.34 14.26 -5.30
CA ARG A 28 -4.00 15.41 -4.67
C ARG A 28 -3.27 15.87 -3.40
N TRP A 29 -2.83 14.93 -2.56
CA TRP A 29 -2.14 15.29 -1.32
C TRP A 29 -0.73 15.78 -1.56
N ILE A 30 0.00 15.24 -2.55
CA ILE A 30 1.31 15.78 -2.96
C ILE A 30 1.15 17.24 -3.41
N GLU A 31 0.18 17.52 -4.26
CA GLU A 31 -0.10 18.88 -4.72
C GLU A 31 -0.42 19.83 -3.55
N LYS A 32 -1.30 19.38 -2.63
CA LYS A 32 -1.69 20.18 -1.47
C LYS A 32 -0.50 20.47 -0.54
N LEU A 33 0.31 19.46 -0.24
CA LEU A 33 1.48 19.59 0.63
C LEU A 33 2.56 20.45 -0.03
N ALA A 34 2.83 20.23 -1.32
CA ALA A 34 3.78 21.04 -2.08
C ALA A 34 3.41 22.53 -2.08
N LYS A 35 2.11 22.84 -2.24
CA LYS A 35 1.62 24.23 -2.14
C LYS A 35 1.80 24.80 -0.73
N ALA A 36 1.52 24.00 0.31
CA ALA A 36 1.68 24.45 1.69
C ALA A 36 3.15 24.73 2.04
N GLU A 37 4.06 23.92 1.54
CA GLU A 37 5.50 24.02 1.76
C GLU A 37 6.19 24.95 0.72
N GLN A 38 5.44 25.53 -0.21
CA GLN A 38 5.96 26.40 -1.28
C GLN A 38 7.02 25.71 -2.17
N VAL A 39 6.90 24.38 -2.34
CA VAL A 39 7.77 23.59 -3.20
C VAL A 39 7.12 23.45 -4.58
N PRO A 40 7.74 23.98 -5.65
CA PRO A 40 7.20 23.80 -6.99
C PRO A 40 7.30 22.33 -7.42
N VAL A 41 6.18 21.76 -7.89
CA VAL A 41 6.10 20.36 -8.35
C VAL A 41 5.51 20.27 -9.75
N GLU A 42 6.02 19.33 -10.55
CA GLU A 42 5.40 18.84 -11.77
C GLU A 42 4.90 17.42 -11.52
N LEU A 43 3.58 17.23 -11.60
CA LEU A 43 2.96 15.94 -11.34
C LEU A 43 2.76 15.13 -12.62
N ALA A 44 3.06 13.84 -12.55
CA ALA A 44 2.76 12.91 -13.62
C ALA A 44 2.08 11.64 -13.05
N ILE A 45 1.17 11.08 -13.81
CA ILE A 45 0.52 9.80 -13.52
C ILE A 45 1.06 8.75 -14.47
N GLY A 46 1.66 7.69 -13.91
CA GLY A 46 2.14 6.53 -14.64
C GLY A 46 1.07 5.43 -14.73
N GLY A 47 0.88 4.88 -15.92
CA GLY A 47 -0.05 3.78 -16.12
C GLY A 47 -0.12 3.29 -17.58
N ARG A 48 -0.87 2.19 -17.80
CA ARG A 48 -0.94 1.54 -19.11
C ARG A 48 -1.90 2.21 -20.10
N ARG A 49 -2.98 2.84 -19.62
CA ARG A 49 -4.11 3.28 -20.45
C ARG A 49 -4.37 4.77 -20.35
N GLN A 50 -4.34 5.46 -21.50
CA GLN A 50 -4.66 6.88 -21.60
C GLN A 50 -6.07 7.18 -21.05
N ALA A 51 -7.08 6.40 -21.41
CA ALA A 51 -8.46 6.62 -20.97
C ALA A 51 -8.62 6.58 -19.44
N SER A 52 -7.82 5.75 -18.74
CA SER A 52 -7.83 5.73 -17.27
C SER A 52 -7.21 7.00 -16.69
N PHE A 53 -6.18 7.54 -17.34
CA PHE A 53 -5.59 8.82 -16.99
C PHE A 53 -6.59 9.96 -17.21
N ASP A 54 -7.24 10.04 -18.39
CA ASP A 54 -8.17 11.12 -18.74
C ASP A 54 -9.32 11.20 -17.71
N ALA A 55 -9.87 10.04 -17.34
CA ALA A 55 -10.91 9.97 -16.32
C ALA A 55 -10.40 10.41 -14.93
N ALA A 56 -9.15 10.10 -14.58
CA ALA A 56 -8.55 10.53 -13.33
C ALA A 56 -8.24 12.03 -13.34
N ALA A 57 -7.64 12.54 -14.41
CA ALA A 57 -7.31 13.95 -14.57
C ALA A 57 -8.57 14.83 -14.45
N LYS A 58 -9.68 14.44 -15.10
CA LYS A 58 -10.97 15.13 -14.95
C LYS A 58 -11.45 15.19 -13.49
N ARG A 59 -11.32 14.08 -12.73
CA ARG A 59 -11.70 14.05 -11.32
C ARG A 59 -10.76 14.89 -10.44
N LEU A 60 -9.51 14.95 -10.78
CA LEU A 60 -8.48 15.74 -10.05
C LEU A 60 -8.64 17.22 -10.35
N GLY A 61 -8.87 17.61 -11.60
CA GLY A 61 -9.16 19.00 -12.01
C GLY A 61 -10.38 19.57 -11.28
N ALA A 62 -11.46 18.78 -11.14
CA ALA A 62 -12.61 19.16 -10.31
C ALA A 62 -12.29 19.38 -8.82
N LYS A 63 -11.08 19.00 -8.36
CA LYS A 63 -10.55 19.19 -7.00
C LYS A 63 -9.37 20.16 -6.95
N GLY A 64 -9.15 20.93 -8.02
CA GLY A 64 -8.10 21.96 -8.12
C GLY A 64 -6.69 21.41 -8.32
N VAL A 65 -6.57 20.24 -8.94
CA VAL A 65 -5.26 19.67 -9.35
C VAL A 65 -5.25 19.60 -10.87
N ASP A 66 -4.55 20.53 -11.49
CA ASP A 66 -4.46 20.72 -12.92
C ASP A 66 -3.04 20.39 -13.44
N ASP A 67 -2.82 20.44 -14.73
CA ASP A 67 -1.53 20.27 -15.41
C ASP A 67 -0.78 18.96 -15.12
N ILE A 68 -1.55 17.88 -14.89
CA ILE A 68 -0.97 16.56 -14.66
C ILE A 68 -0.61 15.91 -15.99
N LYS A 69 0.62 15.38 -16.09
CA LYS A 69 1.11 14.71 -17.32
C LYS A 69 0.83 13.21 -17.26
N PHE A 70 0.49 12.60 -18.40
CA PHE A 70 0.44 11.14 -18.52
C PHE A 70 1.80 10.59 -18.91
N VAL A 71 2.20 9.50 -18.26
CA VAL A 71 3.38 8.70 -18.59
C VAL A 71 2.95 7.27 -18.84
N ARG A 72 3.02 6.82 -20.08
CA ARG A 72 2.74 5.43 -20.40
C ARG A 72 3.82 4.54 -19.78
N LEU A 73 3.39 3.59 -18.97
CA LEU A 73 4.27 2.72 -18.19
C LEU A 73 3.59 1.37 -17.98
N ASP A 74 4.35 0.30 -18.18
CA ASP A 74 4.01 -1.06 -17.80
C ASP A 74 5.05 -1.59 -16.81
N LEU A 75 4.58 -2.14 -15.68
CA LEU A 75 5.46 -2.68 -14.62
C LEU A 75 6.20 -3.95 -15.06
N ASP A 76 5.73 -4.61 -16.09
CA ASP A 76 6.29 -5.84 -16.63
C ASP A 76 7.20 -5.60 -17.85
N ASP A 77 7.44 -4.33 -18.23
CA ASP A 77 8.35 -3.89 -19.31
C ASP A 77 9.47 -3.02 -18.76
N ALA A 78 10.67 -3.58 -18.61
CA ALA A 78 11.86 -2.90 -18.07
C ALA A 78 12.20 -1.61 -18.84
N ALA A 79 12.16 -1.63 -20.18
CA ALA A 79 12.45 -0.45 -20.99
C ALA A 79 11.41 0.67 -20.78
N SER A 80 10.15 0.29 -20.50
CA SER A 80 9.09 1.22 -20.13
C SER A 80 9.39 1.88 -18.77
N LEU A 81 9.88 1.10 -17.81
CA LEU A 81 10.25 1.60 -16.49
C LEU A 81 11.42 2.59 -16.56
N GLU A 82 12.50 2.21 -17.23
CA GLU A 82 13.68 3.08 -17.42
C GLU A 82 13.29 4.46 -18.00
N ARG A 83 12.50 4.46 -19.08
CA ARG A 83 12.02 5.71 -19.68
C ARG A 83 11.14 6.53 -18.75
N ALA A 84 10.30 5.88 -17.95
CA ALA A 84 9.34 6.55 -17.08
C ALA A 84 10.00 7.21 -15.87
N VAL A 85 11.03 6.58 -15.30
CA VAL A 85 11.73 7.07 -14.10
C VAL A 85 12.81 8.09 -14.43
N ALA A 86 13.31 8.14 -15.66
CA ALA A 86 14.39 9.03 -16.07
C ALA A 86 14.09 10.51 -15.74
N GLY A 87 15.02 11.15 -15.02
CA GLY A 87 14.96 12.56 -14.66
C GLY A 87 13.80 12.92 -13.72
N ARG A 88 13.23 11.97 -13.00
CA ARG A 88 12.28 12.25 -11.91
C ARG A 88 13.02 12.65 -10.64
N SER A 89 12.33 13.41 -9.80
CA SER A 89 12.80 13.76 -8.46
C SER A 89 12.28 12.78 -7.40
N LEU A 90 11.18 12.07 -7.71
CA LEU A 90 10.56 11.07 -6.85
C LEU A 90 9.62 10.18 -7.67
N VAL A 91 9.61 8.90 -7.38
CA VAL A 91 8.60 7.95 -7.85
C VAL A 91 7.78 7.43 -6.68
N VAL A 92 6.45 7.51 -6.79
CA VAL A 92 5.50 7.00 -5.80
C VAL A 92 4.71 5.86 -6.42
N HIS A 93 4.83 4.66 -5.88
CA HIS A 93 4.21 3.45 -6.42
C HIS A 93 2.93 3.09 -5.67
N THR A 94 1.80 3.29 -6.33
CA THR A 94 0.46 2.97 -5.81
C THR A 94 -0.32 1.98 -6.69
N ALA A 95 0.38 1.32 -7.61
CA ALA A 95 -0.24 0.40 -8.57
C ALA A 95 -0.33 -1.03 -8.01
N GLY A 96 -1.28 -1.26 -7.12
CA GLY A 96 -1.62 -2.60 -6.66
C GLY A 96 -2.47 -3.40 -7.68
N PRO A 97 -2.86 -4.66 -7.37
CA PRO A 97 -2.47 -5.38 -6.16
C PRO A 97 -1.00 -5.80 -6.17
N PHE A 98 -0.36 -5.74 -5.00
CA PHE A 98 1.05 -6.16 -4.84
C PHE A 98 1.17 -7.66 -4.56
N GLN A 99 0.10 -8.30 -4.08
CA GLN A 99 0.06 -9.72 -3.74
C GLN A 99 0.59 -10.59 -4.88
N GLN A 100 1.38 -11.62 -4.52
CA GLN A 100 2.05 -12.55 -5.44
C GLN A 100 3.11 -11.90 -6.35
N ARG A 101 3.51 -10.66 -6.10
CA ARG A 101 4.69 -10.07 -6.69
C ARG A 101 5.90 -10.32 -5.79
N THR A 102 7.01 -10.73 -6.37
CA THR A 102 8.25 -11.05 -5.64
C THR A 102 9.46 -10.26 -6.13
N ASP A 103 9.33 -9.60 -7.29
CA ASP A 103 10.41 -8.79 -7.86
C ASP A 103 10.07 -7.29 -7.80
N PRO A 104 10.86 -6.45 -7.10
CA PRO A 104 10.67 -5.01 -7.00
C PRO A 104 11.20 -4.26 -8.24
N THR A 105 10.70 -4.60 -9.43
CA THR A 105 11.19 -4.11 -10.73
C THR A 105 11.23 -2.57 -10.82
N LEU A 106 10.18 -1.89 -10.34
CA LEU A 106 10.14 -0.43 -10.37
C LEU A 106 11.16 0.21 -9.41
N LEU A 107 11.36 -0.38 -8.22
CA LEU A 107 12.40 0.08 -7.30
C LEU A 107 13.79 -0.10 -7.88
N LYS A 108 14.06 -1.24 -8.54
CA LYS A 108 15.34 -1.46 -9.24
C LYS A 108 15.59 -0.38 -10.29
N ALA A 109 14.61 -0.11 -11.16
CA ALA A 109 14.71 0.97 -12.13
C ALA A 109 14.96 2.34 -11.51
N CYS A 110 14.35 2.63 -10.35
CA CYS A 110 14.61 3.86 -9.62
C CYS A 110 16.04 3.92 -9.06
N ILE A 111 16.55 2.82 -8.51
CA ILE A 111 17.92 2.71 -8.03
C ILE A 111 18.91 2.95 -9.18
N ASP A 112 18.73 2.29 -10.31
CA ASP A 112 19.59 2.42 -11.48
C ASP A 112 19.60 3.85 -12.05
N ALA A 113 18.48 4.56 -11.93
CA ALA A 113 18.33 5.95 -12.35
C ALA A 113 18.72 6.98 -11.27
N GLY A 114 19.08 6.57 -10.07
CA GLY A 114 19.37 7.47 -8.94
C GLY A 114 18.16 8.26 -8.44
N VAL A 115 16.95 7.70 -8.57
CA VAL A 115 15.69 8.39 -8.27
C VAL A 115 15.08 7.89 -6.96
N PRO A 116 14.82 8.77 -5.99
CA PRO A 116 14.11 8.42 -4.76
C PRO A 116 12.77 7.73 -5.02
N TYR A 117 12.41 6.79 -4.14
CA TYR A 117 11.25 5.93 -4.31
C TYR A 117 10.43 5.78 -3.02
N CYS A 118 9.11 5.68 -3.15
CA CYS A 118 8.27 5.17 -2.09
C CYS A 118 7.10 4.36 -2.64
N ASP A 119 6.59 3.40 -1.84
CA ASP A 119 5.43 2.59 -2.21
C ASP A 119 4.45 2.37 -1.05
N VAL A 120 3.31 1.80 -1.38
CA VAL A 120 2.28 1.36 -0.44
C VAL A 120 2.13 -0.18 -0.49
N CYS A 121 3.23 -0.89 -0.66
CA CYS A 121 3.27 -2.33 -0.79
C CYS A 121 2.71 -3.03 0.45
N ASP A 122 1.83 -3.99 0.22
CA ASP A 122 1.21 -4.86 1.23
C ASP A 122 1.51 -6.36 0.99
N GLU A 123 2.61 -6.64 0.28
CA GLU A 123 3.12 -8.00 0.04
C GLU A 123 4.46 -8.22 0.76
N LEU A 124 4.50 -9.19 1.67
CA LEU A 124 5.66 -9.44 2.53
C LEU A 124 6.91 -9.83 1.75
N GLU A 125 6.78 -10.76 0.79
CA GLU A 125 7.94 -11.24 0.04
C GLU A 125 8.50 -10.17 -0.90
N LEU A 126 7.65 -9.33 -1.49
CA LEU A 126 8.09 -8.17 -2.26
C LEU A 126 8.84 -7.16 -1.39
N SER A 127 8.32 -6.87 -0.17
CA SER A 127 8.98 -5.98 0.78
C SER A 127 10.33 -6.54 1.24
N ARG A 128 10.42 -7.85 1.50
CA ARG A 128 11.69 -8.53 1.82
C ARG A 128 12.69 -8.48 0.67
N ALA A 129 12.22 -8.69 -0.56
CA ALA A 129 13.07 -8.57 -1.75
C ALA A 129 13.59 -7.14 -1.93
N ALA A 130 12.74 -6.14 -1.72
CA ALA A 130 13.12 -4.73 -1.76
C ALA A 130 14.19 -4.38 -0.70
N LYS A 131 14.04 -4.85 0.54
CA LYS A 131 15.01 -4.63 1.62
C LYS A 131 16.39 -5.25 1.36
N LYS A 132 16.50 -6.25 0.49
CA LYS A 132 17.79 -6.86 0.13
C LYS A 132 18.58 -6.04 -0.89
N LEU A 133 17.94 -5.05 -1.53
CA LEU A 133 18.63 -4.18 -2.48
C LEU A 133 19.50 -3.18 -1.72
N THR A 134 20.80 -3.17 -2.04
CA THR A 134 21.75 -2.23 -1.46
C THR A 134 21.87 -1.03 -2.39
N SER A 135 21.62 0.18 -1.90
CA SER A 135 21.71 1.41 -2.67
C SER A 135 21.77 2.63 -1.76
N ASP A 136 22.45 3.70 -2.24
CA ASP A 136 22.43 5.03 -1.61
C ASP A 136 21.19 5.85 -2.00
N VAL A 137 20.35 5.34 -2.90
CA VAL A 137 19.11 5.99 -3.32
C VAL A 137 18.07 5.86 -2.20
N PRO A 138 17.52 6.98 -1.70
CA PRO A 138 16.50 6.94 -0.66
C PRO A 138 15.25 6.17 -1.12
N ALA A 139 14.87 5.15 -0.37
CA ALA A 139 13.66 4.39 -0.63
C ALA A 139 12.88 4.13 0.67
N VAL A 140 11.56 4.38 0.64
CA VAL A 140 10.65 4.05 1.73
C VAL A 140 9.59 3.11 1.19
N ILE A 141 9.55 1.90 1.72
CA ILE A 141 8.63 0.86 1.27
C ILE A 141 7.52 0.62 2.30
N SER A 142 6.40 0.07 1.85
CA SER A 142 5.26 -0.27 2.71
C SER A 142 4.74 0.92 3.54
N CYS A 143 4.71 2.13 2.94
CA CYS A 143 4.28 3.36 3.62
C CYS A 143 2.81 3.71 3.35
N GLY A 144 1.94 2.69 3.33
CA GLY A 144 0.50 2.83 3.24
C GLY A 144 -0.17 3.06 4.60
N ILE A 145 -1.43 2.62 4.69
CA ILE A 145 -2.18 2.66 5.95
C ILE A 145 -1.98 1.35 6.74
N TRP A 146 -1.91 0.22 6.03
CA TRP A 146 -1.81 -1.12 6.55
C TRP A 146 -1.21 -2.04 5.47
N PRO A 147 0.13 -2.21 5.44
CA PRO A 147 1.16 -1.70 6.37
C PRO A 147 1.50 -0.22 6.20
N GLY A 148 2.16 0.32 7.23
CA GLY A 148 2.75 1.66 7.26
C GLY A 148 2.28 2.48 8.45
N ALA A 149 1.13 3.16 8.38
CA ALA A 149 0.60 3.91 9.52
C ALA A 149 0.35 3.02 10.74
N SER A 150 -0.10 1.78 10.53
CA SER A 150 -0.23 0.74 11.56
C SER A 150 1.09 0.45 12.26
N ALA A 151 2.19 0.32 11.53
CA ALA A 151 3.52 0.11 12.09
C ALA A 151 3.98 1.29 12.97
N LEU A 152 3.74 2.52 12.51
CA LEU A 152 4.05 3.72 13.29
C LEU A 152 3.22 3.80 14.58
N LEU A 153 1.94 3.42 14.53
CA LEU A 153 1.09 3.33 15.71
C LEU A 153 1.57 2.25 16.67
N ALA A 154 2.00 1.08 16.18
CA ALA A 154 2.57 0.03 16.99
C ALA A 154 3.86 0.50 17.70
N ALA A 155 4.77 1.13 16.96
CA ALA A 155 5.99 1.70 17.52
C ALA A 155 5.69 2.74 18.62
N ARG A 156 4.73 3.62 18.37
CA ARG A 156 4.32 4.63 19.36
C ARG A 156 3.64 4.04 20.59
N ALA A 157 2.86 2.98 20.42
CA ALA A 157 2.25 2.25 21.53
C ALA A 157 3.31 1.54 22.37
N ALA A 158 4.29 0.87 21.73
CA ALA A 158 5.42 0.24 22.40
C ALA A 158 6.25 1.23 23.21
N GLU A 159 6.56 2.39 22.63
CA GLU A 159 7.28 3.47 23.32
C GLU A 159 6.54 3.93 24.58
N ARG A 160 5.21 4.11 24.48
CA ARG A 160 4.38 4.52 25.64
C ARG A 160 4.24 3.44 26.70
N LEU A 161 4.25 2.17 26.29
CA LEU A 161 4.20 1.05 27.22
C LEU A 161 5.48 0.97 28.08
N GLY A 162 6.63 1.31 27.51
CA GLY A 162 7.92 1.41 28.22
C GLY A 162 8.44 0.08 28.81
N LYS A 163 8.01 -1.05 28.27
CA LYS A 163 8.41 -2.40 28.70
C LYS A 163 8.43 -3.35 27.49
N PRO A 164 9.07 -4.52 27.60
CA PRO A 164 9.03 -5.52 26.55
C PRO A 164 7.62 -5.87 26.12
N LEU A 165 7.43 -6.12 24.82
CA LEU A 165 6.15 -6.52 24.27
C LEU A 165 5.99 -8.03 24.33
N ASP A 166 4.96 -8.50 25.05
CA ASP A 166 4.56 -9.91 24.98
C ASP A 166 3.72 -10.15 23.72
N ASP A 167 2.69 -9.29 23.51
CA ASP A 167 1.75 -9.45 22.43
C ASP A 167 1.59 -8.15 21.62
N LEU A 168 1.51 -8.28 20.30
CA LEU A 168 1.23 -7.22 19.36
C LEU A 168 0.07 -7.62 18.45
N GLU A 169 -1.10 -7.03 18.63
CA GLU A 169 -2.28 -7.34 17.84
C GLU A 169 -2.68 -6.17 16.94
N PHE A 170 -2.74 -6.44 15.64
CA PHE A 170 -3.34 -5.53 14.66
C PHE A 170 -4.79 -5.95 14.41
N SER A 171 -5.71 -5.02 14.60
CA SER A 171 -7.12 -5.22 14.26
C SER A 171 -7.57 -4.13 13.31
N CYS A 172 -8.00 -4.53 12.11
CA CYS A 172 -8.54 -3.63 11.11
C CYS A 172 -10.02 -3.92 10.88
N PHE A 173 -10.79 -2.86 10.67
CA PHE A 173 -12.21 -2.98 10.38
C PHE A 173 -12.62 -1.97 9.31
N THR A 174 -13.39 -2.43 8.35
CA THR A 174 -13.97 -1.56 7.33
C THR A 174 -15.50 -1.65 7.32
N SER A 175 -16.15 -0.53 7.03
CA SER A 175 -17.61 -0.48 6.88
C SER A 175 -18.01 0.54 5.84
N GLY A 176 -19.23 0.39 5.35
CA GLY A 176 -19.88 1.35 4.47
C GLY A 176 -19.85 0.97 2.99
N THR A 177 -20.47 1.82 2.19
CA THR A 177 -20.66 1.63 0.74
C THR A 177 -19.57 2.30 -0.09
N GLY A 178 -18.38 2.56 0.48
CA GLY A 178 -17.30 3.35 -0.12
C GLY A 178 -16.79 2.88 -1.49
N GLY A 179 -17.40 1.85 -2.04
CA GLY A 179 -17.10 1.27 -3.35
C GLY A 179 -15.69 0.64 -3.36
N ALA A 180 -15.59 -0.66 -3.18
CA ALA A 180 -14.35 -1.37 -3.48
C ALA A 180 -14.09 -1.25 -4.99
N GLY A 181 -12.92 -0.72 -5.36
CA GLY A 181 -12.49 -0.80 -6.76
C GLY A 181 -12.06 -2.23 -7.11
N PRO A 182 -11.97 -2.58 -8.41
CA PRO A 182 -11.58 -3.94 -8.85
C PRO A 182 -10.28 -4.44 -8.20
N THR A 183 -9.32 -3.54 -7.97
CA THR A 183 -8.05 -3.88 -7.32
C THR A 183 -8.22 -4.34 -5.88
N ILE A 184 -9.10 -3.68 -5.09
CA ILE A 184 -9.37 -4.06 -3.70
C ILE A 184 -10.08 -5.40 -3.65
N VAL A 185 -11.05 -5.64 -4.55
CA VAL A 185 -11.74 -6.91 -4.65
C VAL A 185 -10.75 -8.04 -4.94
N SER A 186 -9.91 -7.88 -5.97
CA SER A 186 -8.86 -8.86 -6.27
C SER A 186 -7.89 -9.08 -5.11
N ALA A 187 -7.45 -8.02 -4.43
CA ALA A 187 -6.54 -8.12 -3.29
C ALA A 187 -7.17 -8.94 -2.15
N THR A 188 -8.46 -8.72 -1.86
CA THR A 188 -9.18 -9.49 -0.84
C THR A 188 -9.18 -10.99 -1.14
N PHE A 189 -9.46 -11.37 -2.40
CA PHE A 189 -9.45 -12.79 -2.77
C PHE A 189 -8.03 -13.40 -2.73
N LEU A 190 -7.03 -12.64 -3.14
CA LEU A 190 -5.64 -13.08 -3.04
C LEU A 190 -5.24 -13.30 -1.57
N LEU A 191 -5.63 -12.42 -0.66
CA LEU A 191 -5.38 -12.56 0.78
C LEU A 191 -6.08 -13.78 1.37
N LEU A 192 -7.29 -14.14 0.91
CA LEU A 192 -7.95 -15.39 1.34
C LEU A 192 -7.22 -16.66 0.88
N CYS A 193 -6.32 -16.54 -0.12
CA CYS A 193 -5.47 -17.64 -0.58
C CYS A 193 -4.07 -17.63 0.05
N THR A 194 -3.68 -16.52 0.72
CA THR A 194 -2.35 -16.32 1.27
C THR A 194 -2.32 -16.77 2.73
N PRO A 195 -1.47 -17.70 3.13
CA PRO A 195 -1.30 -18.05 4.54
C PRO A 195 -0.90 -16.80 5.34
N ALA A 196 -1.56 -16.59 6.48
CA ALA A 196 -1.30 -15.46 7.35
C ALA A 196 -0.05 -15.70 8.21
N ALA A 197 0.87 -14.76 8.17
CA ALA A 197 2.04 -14.75 9.03
C ALA A 197 1.63 -14.39 10.47
N VAL A 198 2.05 -15.20 11.44
CA VAL A 198 1.82 -15.00 12.87
C VAL A 198 3.15 -15.22 13.60
N TYR A 199 3.48 -14.37 14.54
CA TYR A 199 4.54 -14.65 15.51
C TYR A 199 3.91 -15.33 16.72
N ALA A 200 4.44 -16.49 17.09
CA ALA A 200 4.03 -17.23 18.27
C ALA A 200 5.28 -17.62 19.07
N ASP A 201 5.42 -17.11 20.27
CA ASP A 201 6.56 -17.34 21.16
C ASP A 201 7.94 -17.05 20.53
N GLY A 202 8.01 -16.01 19.68
CA GLY A 202 9.22 -15.58 19.00
C GLY A 202 9.50 -16.26 17.67
N GLU A 203 8.64 -17.17 17.24
CA GLU A 203 8.78 -17.89 15.98
C GLU A 203 7.71 -17.48 14.96
N LEU A 204 8.11 -17.38 13.69
CA LEU A 204 7.19 -17.11 12.58
C LEU A 204 6.46 -18.40 12.19
N VAL A 205 5.15 -18.40 12.32
CA VAL A 205 4.26 -19.50 11.97
C VAL A 205 3.28 -19.05 10.89
N MET A 206 3.05 -19.88 9.88
CA MET A 206 2.06 -19.61 8.86
C MET A 206 0.75 -20.32 9.20
N LYS A 207 -0.35 -19.57 9.26
CA LYS A 207 -1.70 -20.09 9.59
C LYS A 207 -2.67 -19.88 8.43
N GLU A 208 -3.75 -20.64 8.42
CA GLU A 208 -4.81 -20.46 7.43
C GLU A 208 -5.50 -19.10 7.60
N PRO A 209 -5.68 -18.31 6.53
CA PRO A 209 -6.37 -17.04 6.58
C PRO A 209 -7.85 -17.23 6.90
N TRP A 210 -8.49 -16.18 7.34
CA TRP A 210 -9.93 -16.15 7.67
C TRP A 210 -10.35 -17.22 8.68
N THR A 211 -9.49 -17.46 9.67
CA THR A 211 -9.71 -18.33 10.83
C THR A 211 -9.60 -17.52 12.11
N GLU A 212 -9.57 -18.16 13.26
CA GLU A 212 -9.36 -17.53 14.57
C GLU A 212 -10.27 -16.31 14.78
N LYS A 213 -11.57 -16.48 14.51
CA LYS A 213 -12.58 -15.44 14.77
C LYS A 213 -12.47 -14.94 16.21
N ARG A 214 -12.37 -13.62 16.37
CA ARG A 214 -12.43 -12.97 17.67
C ARG A 214 -13.18 -11.64 17.59
N THR A 215 -13.59 -11.11 18.73
CA THR A 215 -14.21 -9.79 18.82
C THR A 215 -13.17 -8.78 19.26
N ALA A 216 -12.98 -7.73 18.46
CA ALA A 216 -12.09 -6.61 18.75
C ALA A 216 -12.88 -5.34 19.08
N ALA A 217 -12.40 -4.54 20.03
CA ALA A 217 -13.00 -3.26 20.40
C ALA A 217 -12.34 -2.13 19.60
N PHE A 218 -13.16 -1.40 18.84
CA PHE A 218 -12.71 -0.27 18.00
C PHE A 218 -13.08 1.11 18.58
N GLY A 219 -13.42 1.14 19.85
CA GLY A 219 -13.76 2.38 20.54
C GLY A 219 -15.18 2.92 20.24
N PRO A 220 -15.51 4.12 20.78
CA PRO A 220 -16.81 4.74 20.58
C PRO A 220 -17.11 5.01 19.10
N GLY A 221 -18.34 4.78 18.69
CA GLY A 221 -18.80 4.98 17.31
C GLY A 221 -18.66 3.76 16.38
N VAL A 222 -17.68 2.91 16.60
CA VAL A 222 -17.52 1.62 15.89
C VAL A 222 -17.97 0.46 16.78
N GLY A 223 -17.58 0.46 18.04
CA GLY A 223 -17.90 -0.58 19.02
C GLY A 223 -17.11 -1.86 18.84
N ALA A 224 -17.65 -2.97 19.35
CA ALA A 224 -17.06 -4.29 19.22
C ALA A 224 -17.44 -4.92 17.89
N ARG A 225 -16.45 -5.50 17.17
CA ARG A 225 -16.64 -6.10 15.85
C ARG A 225 -15.88 -7.42 15.74
N ASP A 226 -16.47 -8.34 15.01
CA ASP A 226 -15.81 -9.61 14.70
C ASP A 226 -14.71 -9.38 13.66
N VAL A 227 -13.55 -9.96 13.92
CA VAL A 227 -12.39 -9.94 13.05
C VAL A 227 -11.82 -11.36 12.91
N TYR A 228 -11.15 -11.61 11.82
CA TYR A 228 -10.63 -12.92 11.43
C TYR A 228 -9.16 -12.78 11.06
N LEU A 229 -8.36 -13.80 11.31
CA LEU A 229 -6.94 -13.80 10.99
C LEU A 229 -6.73 -13.50 9.50
N LEU A 230 -5.87 -12.55 9.18
CA LEU A 230 -5.53 -12.20 7.80
C LEU A 230 -4.06 -11.77 7.73
N ASP A 231 -3.40 -12.13 6.62
CA ASP A 231 -2.01 -11.77 6.40
C ASP A 231 -1.79 -10.26 6.37
N ASN A 232 -0.69 -9.85 7.01
CA ASN A 232 -0.25 -8.46 7.01
C ASN A 232 1.27 -8.40 7.23
N PRO A 233 2.02 -7.74 6.35
CA PRO A 233 3.46 -7.55 6.49
C PRO A 233 3.91 -6.86 7.77
N ASP A 234 3.04 -6.09 8.45
CA ASP A 234 3.36 -5.48 9.74
C ASP A 234 3.63 -6.52 10.84
N VAL A 235 3.03 -7.71 10.73
CA VAL A 235 3.20 -8.75 11.75
C VAL A 235 4.68 -9.13 11.91
N PRO A 236 5.36 -9.70 10.90
CA PRO A 236 6.77 -10.03 11.05
C PRO A 236 7.66 -8.79 11.19
N THR A 237 7.34 -7.71 10.45
CA THR A 237 8.16 -6.49 10.47
C THR A 237 8.17 -5.84 11.85
N CYS A 238 7.01 -5.69 12.49
CA CYS A 238 6.91 -5.04 13.79
C CYS A 238 7.31 -5.99 14.92
N ALA A 239 7.04 -7.30 14.81
CA ALA A 239 7.52 -8.26 15.79
C ALA A 239 9.05 -8.23 15.90
N GLU A 240 9.75 -8.29 14.77
CA GLU A 240 11.21 -8.20 14.70
C GLU A 240 11.74 -6.83 15.19
N ALA A 241 11.15 -5.73 14.71
CA ALA A 241 11.65 -4.38 15.01
C ALA A 241 11.37 -3.94 16.46
N LEU A 242 10.29 -4.40 17.07
CA LEU A 242 9.86 -4.00 18.42
C LEU A 242 10.12 -5.09 19.47
N GLY A 243 10.61 -6.26 19.05
CA GLY A 243 10.92 -7.37 19.94
C GLY A 243 9.66 -8.00 20.57
N ALA A 244 8.54 -8.04 19.87
CA ALA A 244 7.33 -8.67 20.35
C ALA A 244 7.47 -10.21 20.31
N ARG A 245 7.07 -10.89 21.40
CA ARG A 245 7.10 -12.34 21.46
C ARG A 245 6.00 -12.99 20.62
N SER A 246 4.84 -12.38 20.59
CA SER A 246 3.71 -12.80 19.78
C SER A 246 3.17 -11.64 18.97
N ALA A 247 2.78 -11.88 17.71
CA ALA A 247 2.15 -10.87 16.89
C ALA A 247 1.16 -11.51 15.90
N SER A 248 0.03 -10.85 15.69
CA SER A 248 -0.99 -11.29 14.75
C SER A 248 -1.73 -10.11 14.13
N SER A 249 -2.38 -10.36 12.99
CA SER A 249 -3.23 -9.38 12.34
C SER A 249 -4.59 -9.97 12.01
N SER A 250 -5.64 -9.19 12.21
CA SER A 250 -7.01 -9.60 11.94
C SER A 250 -7.80 -8.50 11.26
N PHE A 251 -8.72 -8.89 10.41
CA PHE A 251 -9.57 -8.01 9.62
C PHE A 251 -11.05 -8.38 9.77
N GLY A 252 -11.91 -7.39 9.77
CA GLY A 252 -13.36 -7.57 9.75
C GLY A 252 -14.05 -6.50 8.93
N THR A 253 -15.28 -6.76 8.55
CA THR A 253 -16.05 -5.81 7.74
C THR A 253 -17.52 -5.77 8.15
N ALA A 254 -18.21 -4.68 7.78
CA ALA A 254 -19.64 -4.54 7.89
C ALA A 254 -20.27 -4.17 6.53
N PRO A 255 -21.49 -4.66 6.26
CA PRO A 255 -22.33 -5.54 7.09
C PRO A 255 -21.69 -6.91 7.36
N ALA A 256 -22.01 -7.53 8.51
CA ALA A 256 -21.35 -8.76 8.98
C ALA A 256 -21.45 -9.94 8.00
N PHE A 257 -22.49 -10.01 7.17
CA PHE A 257 -22.67 -11.06 6.17
C PHE A 257 -21.50 -11.18 5.18
N TRP A 258 -20.73 -10.10 4.96
CA TRP A 258 -19.52 -10.15 4.15
C TRP A 258 -18.44 -11.04 4.75
N ASN A 259 -18.34 -11.08 6.09
CA ASN A 259 -17.40 -11.96 6.77
C ASN A 259 -17.75 -13.43 6.52
N ASP A 260 -19.04 -13.77 6.56
CA ASP A 260 -19.52 -15.12 6.29
C ASP A 260 -19.30 -15.50 4.82
N LEU A 261 -19.55 -14.55 3.91
CA LEU A 261 -19.29 -14.74 2.48
C LEU A 261 -17.81 -15.00 2.20
N PHE A 262 -16.89 -14.23 2.79
CA PHE A 262 -15.45 -14.47 2.65
C PHE A 262 -15.05 -15.84 3.20
N GLY A 263 -15.64 -16.26 4.33
CA GLY A 263 -15.47 -17.62 4.85
C GLY A 263 -15.92 -18.69 3.88
N ALA A 264 -17.09 -18.53 3.25
CA ALA A 264 -17.62 -19.46 2.26
C ALA A 264 -16.75 -19.47 0.97
N MET A 265 -16.22 -18.34 0.55
CA MET A 265 -15.37 -18.25 -0.66
C MET A 265 -14.07 -19.04 -0.53
N LYS A 266 -13.56 -19.28 0.67
CA LYS A 266 -12.41 -20.19 0.90
C LYS A 266 -12.67 -21.63 0.43
N LEU A 267 -13.90 -22.03 0.25
CA LEU A 267 -14.25 -23.35 -0.29
C LEU A 267 -14.04 -23.43 -1.82
N LEU A 268 -13.86 -22.30 -2.47
CA LEU A 268 -13.55 -22.27 -3.91
C LEU A 268 -12.11 -22.71 -4.17
N PRO A 269 -11.82 -23.28 -5.36
CA PRO A 269 -10.45 -23.60 -5.74
C PRO A 269 -9.53 -22.38 -5.65
N ARG A 270 -8.37 -22.54 -5.03
CA ARG A 270 -7.37 -21.45 -4.91
C ARG A 270 -6.97 -20.87 -6.27
N SER A 271 -6.94 -21.69 -7.32
CA SER A 271 -6.67 -21.24 -8.68
C SER A 271 -7.71 -20.25 -9.22
N LEU A 272 -8.97 -20.40 -8.83
CA LEU A 272 -10.03 -19.44 -9.20
C LEU A 272 -9.89 -18.15 -8.43
N LEU A 273 -9.68 -18.21 -7.10
CA LEU A 273 -9.51 -17.01 -6.26
C LEU A 273 -8.26 -16.22 -6.62
N ALA A 274 -7.21 -16.87 -7.11
CA ALA A 274 -5.97 -16.24 -7.56
C ALA A 274 -6.07 -15.64 -8.97
N ASP A 275 -7.09 -15.99 -9.76
CA ASP A 275 -7.32 -15.42 -11.09
C ASP A 275 -7.90 -14.01 -10.97
N ARG A 276 -7.01 -13.01 -11.13
CA ARG A 276 -7.36 -11.60 -11.04
C ARG A 276 -8.42 -11.17 -12.08
N GLY A 277 -8.41 -11.79 -13.26
CA GLY A 277 -9.38 -11.48 -14.33
C GLY A 277 -10.78 -11.98 -13.96
N ALA A 278 -10.87 -13.23 -13.47
CA ALA A 278 -12.14 -13.82 -13.04
C ALA A 278 -12.74 -13.07 -11.83
N MET A 279 -11.89 -12.58 -10.90
CA MET A 279 -12.35 -11.88 -9.69
C MET A 279 -12.67 -10.40 -9.89
N GLN A 280 -12.44 -9.83 -11.06
CA GLN A 280 -12.77 -8.43 -11.38
C GLN A 280 -14.02 -8.27 -12.24
N ASN A 281 -14.54 -9.35 -12.79
CA ASN A 281 -15.76 -9.41 -13.60
C ASN A 281 -16.92 -9.95 -12.78
#